data_6d6516d26c1a8fa971600e601bc32a82
#
_entry.id   6d6516d26c1a8fa971600e601bc32a82
#
_cell.length_a   1.000
_cell.length_b   1.000
_cell.length_c   1.000
_cell.angle_alpha   90.00
_cell.angle_beta   90.00
_cell.angle_gamma   90.00
#
_symmetry.space_group_name_H-M   'P 1'
#
loop_
_entity.id
_entity.type
_entity.pdbx_description
1 polymer ?
#
loop_
_entity_poly.entity_id
_entity_poly.type
_entity_poly.pdbx_seq_one_letter_code
_entity_poly.pdbx_strand_id
1 'polypeptide(L)'
;MTLNIEKRADGDSTTIRLIGRMQAEHLEELEKQIRESGPALILDLNEVTLVDVEIVRFLGACEARGATLLNCSPYIRDWIGKEQD
;
A
#
# COMPACT_ATOMS: atom_id res chain seq x y z
N MET A 1 15.18 -2.55 -9.89
CA MET A 1 14.37 -3.66 -9.34
C MET A 1 12.93 -3.29 -9.35
N THR A 2 12.12 -4.25 -9.54
CA THR A 2 10.71 -4.02 -9.76
C THR A 2 9.90 -4.33 -8.52
N LEU A 3 8.77 -3.66 -8.42
CA LEU A 3 7.73 -3.98 -7.44
C LEU A 3 6.84 -5.05 -8.06
N ASN A 4 6.57 -6.08 -7.31
CA ASN A 4 5.64 -7.12 -7.73
C ASN A 4 4.30 -6.88 -7.04
N ILE A 5 3.23 -6.87 -7.81
CA ILE A 5 1.90 -6.60 -7.31
C ILE A 5 1.03 -7.83 -7.54
N GLU A 6 0.50 -8.40 -6.45
CA GLU A 6 -0.42 -9.54 -6.54
C GLU A 6 -1.77 -9.09 -6.03
N LYS A 7 -2.80 -9.30 -6.82
CA LYS A 7 -4.14 -8.87 -6.49
C LYS A 7 -5.05 -10.08 -6.31
N ARG A 8 -5.81 -10.09 -5.24
CA ARG A 8 -6.72 -11.18 -4.92
C ARG A 8 -8.06 -10.62 -4.47
N ALA A 9 -9.10 -10.98 -5.18
CA ALA A 9 -10.46 -10.60 -4.81
C ALA A 9 -11.10 -11.73 -4.01
N ASP A 10 -11.78 -11.39 -2.92
CA ASP A 10 -12.43 -12.35 -2.05
C ASP A 10 -13.71 -11.74 -1.52
N GLY A 11 -14.83 -12.11 -2.14
CA GLY A 11 -16.13 -11.51 -1.79
C GLY A 11 -16.12 -10.03 -2.10
N ASP A 12 -16.41 -9.20 -1.09
CA ASP A 12 -16.47 -7.77 -1.25
C ASP A 12 -15.12 -7.08 -1.02
N SER A 13 -14.09 -7.83 -0.69
CA SER A 13 -12.79 -7.24 -0.39
C SER A 13 -11.76 -7.61 -1.44
N THR A 14 -10.77 -6.73 -1.60
CA THR A 14 -9.64 -6.97 -2.48
C THR A 14 -8.37 -6.80 -1.68
N THR A 15 -7.49 -7.80 -1.75
CA THR A 15 -6.19 -7.74 -1.12
C THR A 15 -5.14 -7.53 -2.20
N ILE A 16 -4.35 -6.50 -2.05
CA ILE A 16 -3.22 -6.23 -2.93
C ILE A 16 -1.96 -6.48 -2.14
N ARG A 17 -1.21 -7.47 -2.56
CA ARG A 17 0.04 -7.83 -1.91
C ARG A 17 1.18 -7.17 -2.68
N LEU A 18 2.01 -6.44 -1.95
CA LEU A 18 3.11 -5.69 -2.55
C LEU A 18 4.41 -6.34 -2.11
N ILE A 19 5.26 -6.66 -3.08
CA ILE A 19 6.49 -7.42 -2.83
C ILE A 19 7.66 -6.65 -3.42
N GLY A 20 8.64 -6.32 -2.58
CA GLY A 20 9.86 -5.69 -3.01
C GLY A 20 9.94 -4.22 -2.64
N ARG A 21 10.50 -3.41 -3.52
CA ARG A 21 10.70 -1.99 -3.27
C ARG A 21 9.55 -1.17 -3.82
N MET A 22 8.99 -0.33 -2.97
CA MET A 22 7.94 0.60 -3.37
C MET A 22 8.54 1.99 -3.50
N GLN A 23 8.54 2.51 -4.71
CA GLN A 23 9.12 3.81 -5.00
C GLN A 23 8.09 4.69 -5.72
N ALA A 24 8.35 6.00 -5.72
CA ALA A 24 7.42 6.97 -6.32
C ALA A 24 7.04 6.62 -7.75
N GLU A 25 7.96 6.03 -8.49
CA GLU A 25 7.68 5.64 -9.88
C GLU A 25 6.56 4.60 -10.00
N HIS A 26 6.24 3.91 -8.92
CA HIS A 26 5.19 2.88 -8.91
C HIS A 26 3.81 3.44 -8.56
N LEU A 27 3.73 4.71 -8.13
CA LEU A 27 2.48 5.27 -7.63
C LEU A 27 1.36 5.24 -8.66
N GLU A 28 1.67 5.56 -9.90
CA GLU A 28 0.66 5.60 -10.95
C GLU A 28 0.00 4.24 -11.14
N GLU A 29 0.81 3.19 -11.18
CA GLU A 29 0.29 1.83 -11.33
C GLU A 29 -0.49 1.40 -10.08
N LEU A 30 0.01 1.75 -8.90
CA LEU A 30 -0.68 1.41 -7.66
C LEU A 30 -2.03 2.11 -7.56
N GLU A 31 -2.10 3.37 -7.92
CA GLU A 31 -3.35 4.11 -7.90
C GLU A 31 -4.37 3.51 -8.86
N LYS A 32 -3.90 3.06 -10.03
CA LYS A 32 -4.77 2.42 -10.99
C LYS A 32 -5.34 1.12 -10.44
N GLN A 33 -4.49 0.29 -9.84
CA GLN A 33 -4.93 -0.98 -9.26
C GLN A 33 -5.95 -0.74 -8.14
N ILE A 34 -5.74 0.29 -7.34
CA ILE A 34 -6.63 0.61 -6.23
C ILE A 34 -7.98 1.10 -6.76
N ARG A 35 -7.97 1.94 -7.79
CA ARG A 35 -9.23 2.43 -8.37
C ARG A 35 -10.06 1.30 -8.96
N GLU A 36 -9.41 0.26 -9.47
CA GLU A 36 -10.08 -0.90 -10.06
C GLU A 36 -10.53 -1.91 -9.00
N SER A 37 -10.16 -1.68 -7.75
CA SER A 37 -10.53 -2.57 -6.66
C SER A 37 -11.87 -2.14 -6.07
N GLY A 38 -12.51 -3.06 -5.36
CA GLY A 38 -13.77 -2.77 -4.70
C GLY A 38 -13.60 -1.86 -3.49
N PRO A 39 -14.71 -1.59 -2.79
CA PRO A 39 -14.70 -0.63 -1.68
C PRO A 39 -13.89 -1.09 -0.47
N ALA A 40 -13.74 -2.38 -0.26
CA ALA A 40 -12.98 -2.91 0.86
C ALA A 40 -11.59 -3.31 0.38
N LEU A 41 -10.60 -2.47 0.65
CA LEU A 41 -9.25 -2.65 0.16
C LEU A 41 -8.30 -3.01 1.31
N ILE A 42 -7.49 -4.02 1.09
CA ILE A 42 -6.45 -4.44 2.03
C ILE A 42 -5.12 -4.40 1.29
N LEU A 43 -4.15 -3.70 1.85
CA LEU A 43 -2.80 -3.65 1.31
C LEU A 43 -1.90 -4.48 2.22
N ASP A 44 -1.37 -5.58 1.69
CA ASP A 44 -0.48 -6.46 2.45
C ASP A 44 0.95 -6.03 2.21
N LEU A 45 1.61 -5.57 3.25
CA LEU A 45 2.95 -5.01 3.19
C LEU A 45 4.01 -5.94 3.76
N ASN A 46 3.66 -7.19 3.98
CA ASN A 46 4.55 -8.14 4.63
C ASN A 46 5.90 -8.31 3.92
N GLU A 47 5.91 -8.23 2.61
CA GLU A 47 7.13 -8.43 1.84
C GLU A 47 7.67 -7.17 1.19
N VAL A 48 7.23 -6.01 1.67
CA VAL A 48 7.80 -4.73 1.24
C VAL A 48 9.15 -4.55 1.94
N THR A 49 10.19 -4.31 1.15
CA THR A 49 11.55 -4.21 1.67
C THR A 49 12.03 -2.78 1.82
N LEU A 50 11.48 -1.87 1.01
CA LEU A 50 11.91 -0.48 1.03
C LEU A 50 10.79 0.42 0.55
N VAL A 51 10.66 1.60 1.18
CA VAL A 51 9.68 2.62 0.76
C VAL A 51 10.40 3.97 0.74
N ASP A 52 9.88 4.91 -0.04
CA ASP A 52 10.33 6.29 0.01
C ASP A 52 9.21 7.16 0.59
N VAL A 53 9.49 8.46 0.76
CA VAL A 53 8.54 9.37 1.41
C VAL A 53 7.23 9.48 0.65
N GLU A 54 7.27 9.44 -0.67
CA GLU A 54 6.06 9.52 -1.47
C GLU A 54 5.17 8.31 -1.25
N ILE A 55 5.76 7.13 -1.12
CA ILE A 55 5.02 5.91 -0.82
C ILE A 55 4.41 5.98 0.58
N VAL A 56 5.17 6.48 1.55
CA VAL A 56 4.67 6.61 2.93
C VAL A 56 3.44 7.51 2.96
N ARG A 57 3.49 8.63 2.25
CA ARG A 57 2.34 9.54 2.16
C ARG A 57 1.15 8.88 1.47
N PHE A 58 1.43 8.13 0.42
CA PHE A 58 0.40 7.39 -0.31
C PHE A 58 -0.29 6.36 0.59
N LEU A 59 0.49 5.59 1.35
CA LEU A 59 -0.08 4.60 2.26
C LEU A 59 -0.93 5.25 3.33
N GLY A 60 -0.47 6.37 3.89
CA GLY A 60 -1.25 7.11 4.87
C GLY A 60 -2.56 7.62 4.30
N ALA A 61 -2.54 8.11 3.07
CA ALA A 61 -3.76 8.57 2.41
C ALA A 61 -4.73 7.43 2.16
N CYS A 62 -4.22 6.27 1.76
CA CYS A 62 -5.07 5.09 1.56
C CYS A 62 -5.74 4.67 2.85
N GLU A 63 -5.00 4.65 3.95
CA GLU A 63 -5.55 4.28 5.24
C GLU A 63 -6.61 5.28 5.68
N ALA A 64 -6.39 6.57 5.44
CA ALA A 64 -7.35 7.62 5.77
C ALA A 64 -8.65 7.45 4.99
N ARG A 65 -8.61 6.82 3.83
CA ARG A 65 -9.79 6.55 3.02
C ARG A 65 -10.48 5.23 3.36
N GLY A 66 -9.97 4.53 4.36
CA GLY A 66 -10.57 3.29 4.82
C GLY A 66 -9.85 2.02 4.43
N ALA A 67 -8.73 2.10 3.72
CA ALA A 67 -7.97 0.90 3.39
C ALA A 67 -7.29 0.34 4.64
N THR A 68 -7.16 -0.98 4.69
CA THR A 68 -6.47 -1.64 5.79
C THR A 68 -5.04 -1.93 5.36
N LEU A 69 -4.07 -1.53 6.21
CA LEU A 69 -2.67 -1.87 5.98
C LEU A 69 -2.34 -3.09 6.81
N LEU A 70 -2.09 -4.21 6.13
CA LEU A 70 -1.83 -5.48 6.78
C LEU A 70 -0.34 -5.74 6.85
N ASN A 71 0.13 -6.23 7.98
CA ASN A 71 1.55 -6.56 8.18
C ASN A 71 2.49 -5.37 7.95
N CYS A 72 2.03 -4.18 8.29
CA CYS A 72 2.85 -2.99 8.17
C CYS A 72 3.94 -3.03 9.24
N SER A 73 5.20 -2.90 8.83
CA SER A 73 6.29 -2.95 9.79
C SER A 73 6.23 -1.74 10.73
N PRO A 74 6.73 -1.86 11.97
CA PRO A 74 6.76 -0.72 12.89
C PRO A 74 7.48 0.49 12.32
N TYR A 75 8.53 0.30 11.57
CA TYR A 75 9.29 1.34 10.92
C TYR A 75 8.40 2.16 9.95
N ILE A 76 7.65 1.46 9.09
CA ILE A 76 6.78 2.11 8.13
C ILE A 76 5.61 2.77 8.85
N ARG A 77 5.05 2.11 9.84
CA ARG A 77 3.93 2.64 10.62
C ARG A 77 4.34 3.93 11.33
N ASP A 78 5.51 3.95 11.92
CA ASP A 78 6.02 5.14 12.60
C ASP A 78 6.22 6.30 11.61
N TRP A 79 6.75 6.00 10.45
CA TRP A 79 7.00 7.00 9.42
C TRP A 79 5.67 7.59 8.92
N ILE A 80 4.65 6.73 8.69
CA ILE A 80 3.32 7.20 8.27
C ILE A 80 2.77 8.19 9.30
N GLY A 81 2.88 7.86 10.59
CA GLY A 81 2.42 8.74 11.64
C GLY A 81 3.10 10.10 11.60
N LYS A 82 4.40 10.13 11.37
CA LYS A 82 5.14 11.38 11.31
C LYS A 82 4.78 12.22 10.10
N GLU A 83 4.49 11.59 8.98
CA GLU A 83 4.15 12.32 7.75
C GLU A 83 2.74 12.91 7.79
N GLN A 84 1.88 12.41 8.66
CA GLN A 84 0.51 12.90 8.77
C GLN A 84 0.34 14.07 9.73
N ASP A 85 1.39 14.42 10.45
CA ASP A 85 1.34 15.55 11.39
C ASP A 85 1.56 16.88 10.71
#